data_e0ccfe2824a1d881109123a70429ea73
#
_entry.id   e0ccfe2824a1d881109123a70429ea73
#
_cell.length_a   1.000
_cell.length_b   1.000
_cell.length_c   1.000
_cell.angle_alpha   90.00
_cell.angle_beta   90.00
_cell.angle_gamma   90.00
#
_symmetry.space_group_name_H-M   'P 1'
#
loop_
_entity.id
_entity.type
_entity.pdbx_description
1 polymer ?
#
loop_
_entity_poly.entity_id
_entity_poly.type
_entity_poly.pdbx_seq_one_letter_code
_entity_poly.pdbx_strand_id
1 'polypeptide(L)'
;RATQATVPGDTVVRSIIEMASLVALTALLLYAMFGSGPAWAQSSVRPPDNATTSAVPRAGAPRQIPGRPGALSATPREGEVPGAPLGNSSDADIWRALREGRSGNVSIPDKKAGQLIRGAPERLRSEAEVRAAMRSSQVDDGSIAAWVALRESLVGRYGAYAMGGTLALLALFFLIRGRIKVEHGLSGRLIERFTSIERIGHWLLAISFIILAITGLNLLYGRQALIPLLGPEAFAAIAYFGKLTHNYVAFAFMAGLVLIFVNWFRYNLPHPRDLKWLLLAGGLFTKGVHPSAKKFNAGQKIIFWLVILGGVSISLSGIALMFPFQTAMFAKTFVFLNGFGFDLPQTVSPIQEMQYQSLWHAVMALFLICVVLAHIYIGSIGMEGAIDAVASGQVDENWAKEHHDLWVEEVKAAERKA
;
A
#
# COMPACT_ATOMS: atom_id res chain seq x y z
N ARG A 1 -19.83 18.82 45.23
CA ARG A 1 -20.07 18.60 43.80
C ARG A 1 -19.16 17.41 43.40
N ALA A 2 -19.77 16.25 43.15
CA ALA A 2 -19.10 15.06 42.71
C ALA A 2 -18.62 15.28 41.25
N THR A 3 -17.34 15.32 41.05
CA THR A 3 -16.71 15.21 39.71
C THR A 3 -16.93 13.78 39.20
N GLN A 4 -17.78 13.60 38.21
CA GLN A 4 -17.92 12.36 37.50
C GLN A 4 -16.56 12.02 36.85
N ALA A 5 -15.93 10.97 37.32
CA ALA A 5 -14.77 10.38 36.66
C ALA A 5 -15.25 9.82 35.32
N THR A 6 -14.81 10.42 34.23
CA THR A 6 -15.05 9.91 32.88
C THR A 6 -14.38 8.55 32.74
N VAL A 7 -15.14 7.55 32.26
CA VAL A 7 -14.65 6.19 32.01
C VAL A 7 -13.53 6.25 30.95
N PRO A 8 -12.35 5.66 31.20
CA PRO A 8 -11.19 5.75 30.26
C PRO A 8 -11.49 5.33 28.82
N GLY A 9 -12.49 4.46 28.61
CA GLY A 9 -12.92 4.00 27.28
C GLY A 9 -13.50 5.10 26.38
N ASP A 10 -14.27 6.04 26.94
CA ASP A 10 -14.94 7.09 26.15
C ASP A 10 -13.95 8.12 25.59
N THR A 11 -12.88 8.41 26.31
CA THR A 11 -11.81 9.31 25.84
C THR A 11 -11.01 8.71 24.71
N VAL A 12 -10.74 7.40 24.72
CA VAL A 12 -10.04 6.69 23.66
C VAL A 12 -10.86 6.66 22.37
N VAL A 13 -12.14 6.30 22.47
CA VAL A 13 -13.05 6.27 21.32
C VAL A 13 -13.19 7.67 20.71
N ARG A 14 -13.33 8.70 21.53
CA ARG A 14 -13.43 10.08 21.07
C ARG A 14 -12.15 10.55 20.37
N SER A 15 -10.97 10.24 20.90
CA SER A 15 -9.70 10.57 20.27
C SER A 15 -9.50 9.84 18.94
N ILE A 16 -9.93 8.59 18.83
CA ILE A 16 -9.89 7.83 17.56
C ILE A 16 -10.84 8.48 16.53
N ILE A 17 -12.03 8.86 16.92
CA ILE A 17 -13.02 9.53 16.04
C ILE A 17 -12.48 10.89 15.58
N GLU A 18 -11.94 11.70 16.48
CA GLU A 18 -11.37 13.01 16.15
C GLU A 18 -10.20 12.89 15.18
N MET A 19 -9.34 11.88 15.34
CA MET A 19 -8.22 11.65 14.43
C MET A 19 -8.63 11.00 13.10
N ALA A 20 -9.62 10.11 13.10
CA ALA A 20 -10.20 9.62 11.86
C ALA A 20 -10.82 10.77 11.06
N SER A 21 -11.46 11.72 11.75
CA SER A 21 -12.00 12.94 11.13
C SER A 21 -10.91 13.84 10.58
N LEU A 22 -9.77 13.96 11.25
CA LEU A 22 -8.62 14.73 10.77
C LEU A 22 -7.99 14.11 9.51
N VAL A 23 -7.84 12.78 9.48
CA VAL A 23 -7.35 12.05 8.30
C VAL A 23 -8.31 12.19 7.14
N ALA A 24 -9.63 12.06 7.39
CA ALA A 24 -10.66 12.25 6.38
C ALA A 24 -10.68 13.70 5.86
N LEU A 25 -10.54 14.69 6.74
CA LEU A 25 -10.46 16.10 6.37
C LEU A 25 -9.19 16.40 5.56
N THR A 26 -8.06 15.83 5.94
CA THR A 26 -6.79 15.97 5.20
C THR A 26 -6.90 15.34 3.81
N ALA A 27 -7.48 14.14 3.71
CA ALA A 27 -7.74 13.49 2.43
C ALA A 27 -8.73 14.30 1.56
N LEU A 28 -9.76 14.88 2.17
CA LEU A 28 -10.73 15.75 1.49
C LEU A 28 -10.11 17.07 1.00
N LEU A 29 -9.24 17.69 1.81
CA LEU A 29 -8.51 18.89 1.43
C LEU A 29 -7.51 18.61 0.30
N LEU A 30 -6.80 17.49 0.36
CA LEU A 30 -5.92 17.05 -0.72
C LEU A 30 -6.73 16.75 -1.99
N TYR A 31 -7.90 16.11 -1.86
CA TYR A 31 -8.83 15.93 -2.97
C TYR A 31 -9.31 17.26 -3.56
N ALA A 32 -9.67 18.24 -2.72
CA ALA A 32 -10.08 19.56 -3.16
C ALA A 32 -8.94 20.35 -3.83
N MET A 33 -7.70 20.18 -3.36
CA MET A 33 -6.52 20.85 -3.95
C MET A 33 -6.03 20.20 -5.24
N PHE A 34 -6.14 18.88 -5.38
CA PHE A 34 -5.60 18.12 -6.51
C PHE A 34 -6.65 17.42 -7.35
N GLY A 35 -7.90 17.32 -6.87
CA GLY A 35 -9.00 16.62 -7.52
C GLY A 35 -9.62 17.36 -8.72
N SER A 36 -9.25 18.63 -8.94
CA SER A 36 -9.69 19.44 -10.10
C SER A 36 -8.70 19.36 -11.28
N GLY A 37 -7.81 18.39 -11.29
CA GLY A 37 -6.96 18.10 -12.45
C GLY A 37 -7.82 17.71 -13.65
N PRO A 38 -7.40 18.08 -14.87
CA PRO A 38 -8.18 17.82 -16.07
C PRO A 38 -8.51 16.33 -16.20
N ALA A 39 -9.73 16.03 -16.61
CA ALA A 39 -10.37 14.71 -16.71
C ALA A 39 -9.77 13.74 -17.74
N TRP A 40 -8.51 13.89 -18.11
CA TRP A 40 -7.82 13.04 -19.09
C TRP A 40 -7.35 11.68 -18.55
N ALA A 41 -7.58 11.39 -17.28
CA ALA A 41 -7.34 10.07 -16.71
C ALA A 41 -8.59 9.18 -16.65
N GLN A 42 -9.72 9.63 -17.18
CA GLN A 42 -10.95 8.85 -17.28
C GLN A 42 -11.13 8.36 -18.71
N SER A 43 -10.54 7.24 -19.06
CA SER A 43 -11.13 6.41 -20.10
C SER A 43 -12.27 5.57 -19.51
N SER A 44 -13.29 6.20 -18.99
CA SER A 44 -14.60 5.58 -18.93
C SER A 44 -15.20 5.65 -20.33
N VAL A 45 -14.77 4.76 -21.19
CA VAL A 45 -15.44 4.56 -22.47
C VAL A 45 -16.74 3.85 -22.18
N ARG A 46 -17.74 4.62 -21.78
CA ARG A 46 -19.12 4.21 -21.93
C ARG A 46 -19.42 4.26 -23.43
N PRO A 47 -19.87 3.16 -24.05
CA PRO A 47 -20.35 3.25 -25.43
C PRO A 47 -21.40 4.36 -25.49
N PRO A 48 -21.40 5.21 -26.53
CA PRO A 48 -22.42 6.22 -26.67
C PRO A 48 -23.81 5.58 -26.61
N ASP A 49 -24.75 6.23 -25.94
CA ASP A 49 -26.11 5.72 -25.70
C ASP A 49 -26.91 5.41 -26.98
N ASN A 50 -26.41 5.78 -28.17
CA ASN A 50 -26.91 5.40 -29.47
C ASN A 50 -26.32 4.09 -30.04
N ALA A 51 -25.47 3.40 -29.32
CA ALA A 51 -25.07 2.00 -29.62
C ALA A 51 -26.21 1.06 -29.24
N THR A 52 -27.38 1.27 -29.85
CA THR A 52 -28.47 0.31 -29.80
C THR A 52 -27.94 -1.02 -30.29
N THR A 53 -28.20 -2.06 -29.53
CA THR A 53 -28.06 -3.47 -29.88
C THR A 53 -28.90 -3.83 -31.11
N SER A 54 -28.57 -3.25 -32.24
CA SER A 54 -29.07 -3.72 -33.53
C SER A 54 -28.40 -5.02 -33.82
N ALA A 55 -29.20 -6.05 -33.95
CA ALA A 55 -28.86 -7.44 -34.18
C ALA A 55 -27.53 -7.63 -34.91
N VAL A 56 -26.63 -8.39 -34.29
CA VAL A 56 -25.40 -8.86 -34.93
C VAL A 56 -25.78 -9.61 -36.19
N PRO A 57 -25.47 -9.14 -37.39
CA PRO A 57 -25.60 -9.95 -38.57
C PRO A 57 -24.52 -11.02 -38.48
N ARG A 58 -24.95 -12.30 -38.57
CA ARG A 58 -24.05 -13.43 -38.75
C ARG A 58 -23.10 -13.16 -39.93
N ALA A 59 -21.87 -13.63 -39.76
CA ALA A 59 -20.76 -13.51 -40.68
C ALA A 59 -21.19 -13.65 -42.16
N GLY A 60 -21.30 -12.53 -42.83
CA GLY A 60 -21.41 -12.40 -44.25
C GLY A 60 -20.45 -11.30 -44.66
N ALA A 61 -19.91 -11.37 -45.86
CA ALA A 61 -18.87 -10.51 -46.42
C ALA A 61 -18.97 -9.05 -46.05
N PRO A 62 -17.85 -8.30 -45.92
CA PRO A 62 -17.83 -6.90 -45.52
C PRO A 62 -18.72 -6.09 -46.48
N ARG A 63 -19.75 -5.48 -45.92
CA ARG A 63 -20.60 -4.53 -46.67
C ARG A 63 -19.76 -3.29 -47.00
N GLN A 64 -19.41 -3.15 -48.26
CA GLN A 64 -18.86 -1.88 -48.77
C GLN A 64 -19.94 -0.81 -48.68
N ILE A 65 -19.68 0.23 -47.92
CA ILE A 65 -20.53 1.41 -47.87
C ILE A 65 -20.20 2.22 -49.13
N PRO A 66 -21.17 2.46 -50.02
CA PRO A 66 -20.92 3.25 -51.25
C PRO A 66 -20.49 4.67 -50.86
N GLY A 67 -19.35 5.11 -51.36
CA GLY A 67 -18.87 6.50 -51.21
C GLY A 67 -17.69 6.72 -50.26
N ARG A 68 -17.16 5.68 -49.59
CA ARG A 68 -15.93 5.80 -48.83
C ARG A 68 -14.82 4.92 -49.43
N PRO A 69 -13.81 5.52 -50.09
CA PRO A 69 -12.65 4.73 -50.52
C PRO A 69 -11.89 4.21 -49.28
N GLY A 70 -11.73 2.90 -49.19
CA GLY A 70 -10.68 2.24 -48.47
C GLY A 70 -10.41 2.61 -46.99
N ALA A 71 -11.43 2.77 -46.15
CA ALA A 71 -11.29 3.38 -44.84
C ALA A 71 -10.50 2.53 -43.80
N LEU A 72 -10.06 1.32 -44.11
CA LEU A 72 -9.33 0.48 -43.15
C LEU A 72 -8.02 -0.11 -43.67
N SER A 73 -7.57 0.27 -44.86
CA SER A 73 -6.29 -0.20 -45.41
C SER A 73 -5.19 0.87 -45.47
N ALA A 74 -5.53 2.11 -45.16
CA ALA A 74 -4.53 3.18 -45.11
C ALA A 74 -3.84 3.17 -43.73
N THR A 75 -2.56 2.88 -43.71
CA THR A 75 -1.71 3.29 -42.57
C THR A 75 -1.96 4.76 -42.30
N PRO A 76 -2.29 5.15 -41.05
CA PRO A 76 -2.44 6.56 -40.70
C PRO A 76 -1.16 7.30 -41.11
N ARG A 77 -1.35 8.43 -41.79
CA ARG A 77 -0.22 9.30 -42.12
C ARG A 77 0.45 9.75 -40.83
N GLU A 78 1.76 9.89 -40.88
CA GLU A 78 2.53 10.35 -39.73
C GLU A 78 2.00 11.72 -39.27
N GLY A 79 1.45 11.80 -38.06
CA GLY A 79 0.79 12.98 -37.50
C GLY A 79 -0.75 12.94 -37.45
N GLU A 80 -1.41 11.95 -38.06
CA GLU A 80 -2.84 11.74 -37.90
C GLU A 80 -3.13 10.97 -36.64
N VAL A 81 -3.87 11.59 -35.72
CA VAL A 81 -4.36 10.94 -34.49
C VAL A 81 -5.71 10.32 -34.83
N PRO A 82 -5.85 8.96 -34.78
CA PRO A 82 -7.15 8.32 -34.93
C PRO A 82 -8.12 8.84 -33.86
N GLY A 83 -9.28 9.31 -34.23
CA GLY A 83 -10.25 9.88 -33.30
C GLY A 83 -10.02 11.35 -32.93
N ALA A 84 -9.28 12.11 -33.77
CA ALA A 84 -9.16 13.55 -33.59
C ALA A 84 -10.55 14.20 -33.47
N PRO A 85 -10.75 15.19 -32.54
CA PRO A 85 -12.08 15.76 -32.24
C PRO A 85 -12.77 16.39 -33.45
N LEU A 86 -12.04 16.69 -34.50
CA LEU A 86 -12.54 17.22 -35.78
C LEU A 86 -12.46 16.18 -36.89
N GLY A 87 -12.03 14.96 -36.61
CA GLY A 87 -11.94 13.88 -37.58
C GLY A 87 -13.27 13.14 -37.73
N ASN A 88 -13.57 12.69 -38.94
CA ASN A 88 -14.77 11.91 -39.25
C ASN A 88 -14.69 10.43 -38.92
N SER A 89 -13.66 9.97 -38.20
CA SER A 89 -13.52 8.60 -37.74
C SER A 89 -14.11 8.45 -36.35
N SER A 90 -15.16 7.66 -36.23
CA SER A 90 -15.75 7.34 -34.94
C SER A 90 -14.86 6.36 -34.21
N ASP A 91 -14.68 6.55 -32.89
CA ASP A 91 -13.95 5.65 -32.03
C ASP A 91 -14.51 4.21 -32.07
N ALA A 92 -15.76 4.03 -32.51
CA ALA A 92 -16.41 2.75 -32.68
C ALA A 92 -15.64 1.81 -33.62
N ASP A 93 -14.99 2.32 -34.64
CA ASP A 93 -14.22 1.51 -35.59
C ASP A 93 -12.90 1.04 -35.00
N ILE A 94 -12.27 1.87 -34.16
CA ILE A 94 -11.07 1.51 -33.41
C ILE A 94 -11.41 0.40 -32.39
N TRP A 95 -12.50 0.55 -31.67
CA TRP A 95 -12.95 -0.44 -30.68
C TRP A 95 -13.39 -1.76 -31.32
N ARG A 96 -13.97 -1.69 -32.52
CA ARG A 96 -14.31 -2.87 -33.30
C ARG A 96 -13.05 -3.58 -33.77
N ALA A 97 -12.06 -2.85 -34.29
CA ALA A 97 -10.79 -3.41 -34.72
C ALA A 97 -10.02 -4.04 -33.56
N LEU A 98 -10.03 -3.43 -32.37
CA LEU A 98 -9.44 -3.99 -31.15
C LEU A 98 -10.14 -5.28 -30.70
N ARG A 99 -11.48 -5.33 -30.76
CA ARG A 99 -12.28 -6.50 -30.40
C ARG A 99 -12.07 -7.65 -31.36
N GLU A 100 -11.92 -7.36 -32.64
CA GLU A 100 -11.67 -8.36 -33.69
C GLU A 100 -10.19 -8.78 -33.75
N GLY A 101 -9.33 -8.23 -32.89
CA GLY A 101 -7.91 -8.56 -32.84
C GLY A 101 -7.13 -8.10 -34.09
N ARG A 102 -7.63 -7.12 -34.80
CA ARG A 102 -6.94 -6.55 -35.96
C ARG A 102 -5.79 -5.67 -35.51
N SER A 103 -4.66 -5.77 -36.25
CA SER A 103 -3.54 -4.84 -36.04
C SER A 103 -3.97 -3.42 -36.34
N GLY A 104 -3.77 -2.54 -35.38
CA GLY A 104 -4.04 -1.11 -35.52
C GLY A 104 -3.08 -0.32 -34.65
N ASN A 105 -2.79 0.92 -35.05
CA ASN A 105 -2.06 1.83 -34.18
C ASN A 105 -3.02 2.30 -33.08
N VAL A 106 -2.68 2.01 -31.83
CA VAL A 106 -3.40 2.62 -30.70
C VAL A 106 -3.00 4.08 -30.66
N SER A 107 -3.98 4.98 -30.54
CA SER A 107 -3.76 6.42 -30.41
C SER A 107 -3.17 6.77 -29.05
N ILE A 108 -1.94 6.36 -28.84
CA ILE A 108 -1.12 6.83 -27.71
C ILE A 108 -0.16 7.87 -28.30
N PRO A 109 -0.12 9.10 -27.74
CA PRO A 109 0.66 10.21 -28.33
C PRO A 109 2.16 9.97 -28.39
N ASP A 110 2.69 8.98 -27.67
CA ASP A 110 4.12 8.68 -27.64
C ASP A 110 4.42 7.40 -28.44
N LYS A 111 5.27 7.54 -29.46
CA LYS A 111 5.78 6.38 -30.22
C LYS A 111 6.42 5.31 -29.34
N LYS A 112 6.97 5.68 -28.18
CA LYS A 112 7.52 4.75 -27.20
C LYS A 112 6.42 4.06 -26.37
N ALA A 113 5.31 4.73 -26.09
CA ALA A 113 4.18 4.14 -25.39
C ALA A 113 3.46 3.07 -26.22
N GLY A 114 3.44 3.19 -27.55
CA GLY A 114 2.96 2.13 -28.44
C GLY A 114 3.79 0.86 -28.39
N GLN A 115 5.06 0.92 -27.98
CA GLN A 115 5.90 -0.26 -27.74
C GLN A 115 5.57 -0.97 -26.44
N LEU A 116 4.88 -0.31 -25.50
CA LEU A 116 4.48 -0.90 -24.22
C LEU A 116 3.41 -1.98 -24.38
N ILE A 117 2.64 -1.92 -25.43
CA ILE A 117 1.57 -2.87 -25.72
C ILE A 117 2.06 -4.00 -26.64
N ARG A 118 3.27 -3.86 -27.19
CA ARG A 118 3.90 -4.84 -28.05
C ARG A 118 4.52 -6.00 -27.28
N GLY A 119 3.69 -6.99 -26.97
CA GLY A 119 4.20 -8.30 -26.56
C GLY A 119 4.28 -9.30 -27.72
N ALA A 120 3.84 -8.92 -28.90
CA ALA A 120 4.09 -9.56 -30.21
C ALA A 120 4.00 -8.45 -31.24
N PRO A 121 4.77 -8.52 -32.34
CA PRO A 121 4.75 -7.46 -33.32
C PRO A 121 3.29 -7.21 -33.77
N GLU A 122 2.86 -6.00 -33.59
CA GLU A 122 1.74 -5.36 -34.27
C GLU A 122 0.30 -5.72 -33.84
N ARG A 123 0.05 -6.52 -32.78
CA ARG A 123 -1.32 -6.73 -32.28
C ARG A 123 -1.39 -6.86 -30.78
N LEU A 124 -2.53 -6.45 -30.21
CA LEU A 124 -2.87 -6.83 -28.83
C LEU A 124 -3.02 -8.36 -28.78
N ARG A 125 -2.38 -8.99 -27.81
CA ARG A 125 -2.57 -10.42 -27.57
C ARG A 125 -4.04 -10.68 -27.21
N SER A 126 -4.65 -11.66 -27.84
CA SER A 126 -5.98 -12.13 -27.46
C SER A 126 -5.95 -12.66 -26.02
N GLU A 127 -7.10 -12.64 -25.35
CA GLU A 127 -7.21 -13.20 -23.99
C GLU A 127 -6.75 -14.67 -23.93
N ALA A 128 -6.99 -15.41 -25.01
CA ALA A 128 -6.55 -16.81 -25.15
C ALA A 128 -5.03 -16.92 -25.23
N GLU A 129 -4.34 -16.03 -25.94
CA GLU A 129 -2.88 -15.98 -26.02
C GLU A 129 -2.24 -15.59 -24.70
N VAL A 130 -2.84 -14.62 -23.99
CA VAL A 130 -2.40 -14.24 -22.63
C VAL A 130 -2.56 -15.43 -21.68
N ARG A 131 -3.69 -16.13 -21.70
CA ARG A 131 -3.91 -17.33 -20.88
C ARG A 131 -3.00 -18.50 -21.27
N ALA A 132 -2.69 -18.68 -22.56
CA ALA A 132 -1.75 -19.70 -23.02
C ALA A 132 -0.32 -19.40 -22.57
N ALA A 133 0.11 -18.14 -22.67
CA ALA A 133 1.41 -17.67 -22.17
C ALA A 133 1.53 -17.81 -20.64
N MET A 134 0.44 -17.54 -19.90
CA MET A 134 0.37 -17.81 -18.46
C MET A 134 0.53 -19.29 -18.10
N ARG A 135 0.02 -20.20 -18.94
CA ARG A 135 0.10 -21.63 -18.71
C ARG A 135 1.45 -22.24 -19.08
N SER A 136 2.17 -21.63 -20.02
CA SER A 136 3.44 -22.18 -20.52
C SER A 136 4.61 -22.01 -19.58
N SER A 137 4.47 -21.23 -18.50
CA SER A 137 5.50 -20.97 -17.48
C SER A 137 6.87 -20.56 -18.03
N GLN A 138 6.97 -20.21 -19.30
CA GLN A 138 8.20 -19.68 -19.85
C GLN A 138 8.34 -18.24 -19.35
N VAL A 139 9.19 -18.10 -18.36
CA VAL A 139 9.65 -16.83 -17.83
C VAL A 139 10.57 -16.21 -18.87
N ASP A 140 9.98 -15.64 -19.89
CA ASP A 140 10.70 -14.69 -20.73
C ASP A 140 10.80 -13.39 -19.93
N ASP A 141 12.03 -13.01 -19.64
CA ASP A 141 12.36 -11.81 -18.89
C ASP A 141 11.66 -10.61 -19.54
N GLY A 142 10.71 -10.01 -18.83
CA GLY A 142 9.91 -8.87 -19.30
C GLY A 142 8.60 -9.22 -20.00
N SER A 143 8.17 -10.48 -20.09
CA SER A 143 6.85 -10.80 -20.63
C SER A 143 5.73 -10.43 -19.64
N ILE A 144 4.66 -9.81 -20.14
CA ILE A 144 3.47 -9.49 -19.33
C ILE A 144 2.90 -10.74 -18.66
N ALA A 145 2.93 -11.88 -19.36
CA ALA A 145 2.44 -13.15 -18.85
C ALA A 145 3.25 -13.66 -17.66
N ALA A 146 4.57 -13.57 -17.70
CA ALA A 146 5.45 -13.95 -16.60
C ALA A 146 5.23 -13.06 -15.39
N TRP A 147 5.07 -11.74 -15.60
CA TRP A 147 4.77 -10.81 -14.53
C TRP A 147 3.41 -11.08 -13.86
N VAL A 148 2.37 -11.33 -14.64
CA VAL A 148 1.03 -11.66 -14.10
C VAL A 148 1.10 -12.96 -13.32
N ALA A 149 1.77 -13.99 -13.85
CA ALA A 149 1.97 -15.26 -13.13
C ALA A 149 2.73 -15.07 -11.82
N LEU A 150 3.79 -14.27 -11.82
CA LEU A 150 4.57 -13.95 -10.62
C LEU A 150 3.72 -13.20 -9.59
N ARG A 151 2.95 -12.19 -10.02
CA ARG A 151 2.08 -11.40 -9.15
C ARG A 151 0.95 -12.24 -8.57
N GLU A 152 0.26 -13.03 -9.35
CA GLU A 152 -0.92 -13.78 -8.90
C GLU A 152 -0.53 -15.05 -8.14
N SER A 153 0.48 -15.80 -8.60
CA SER A 153 0.90 -17.04 -7.96
C SER A 153 1.86 -16.82 -6.78
N LEU A 154 2.93 -16.07 -6.99
CA LEU A 154 3.95 -15.89 -5.95
C LEU A 154 3.47 -14.87 -4.92
N VAL A 155 3.27 -13.61 -5.33
CA VAL A 155 2.93 -12.53 -4.40
C VAL A 155 1.54 -12.72 -3.81
N GLY A 156 0.54 -13.01 -4.63
CA GLY A 156 -0.83 -13.20 -4.16
C GLY A 156 -0.96 -14.38 -3.21
N ARG A 157 -0.50 -15.56 -3.61
CA ARG A 157 -0.64 -16.79 -2.80
C ARG A 157 0.21 -16.76 -1.54
N TYR A 158 1.51 -16.51 -1.67
CA TYR A 158 2.41 -16.51 -0.52
C TYR A 158 2.18 -15.31 0.40
N GLY A 159 1.75 -14.18 -0.14
CA GLY A 159 1.32 -13.04 0.67
C GLY A 159 0.10 -13.37 1.53
N ALA A 160 -0.90 -14.06 0.97
CA ALA A 160 -2.05 -14.54 1.75
C ALA A 160 -1.62 -15.53 2.85
N TYR A 161 -0.70 -16.47 2.53
CA TYR A 161 -0.16 -17.39 3.52
C TYR A 161 0.65 -16.68 4.61
N ALA A 162 1.44 -15.66 4.27
CA ALA A 162 2.20 -14.87 5.23
C ALA A 162 1.26 -14.13 6.20
N MET A 163 0.24 -13.47 5.68
CA MET A 163 -0.75 -12.77 6.52
C MET A 163 -1.55 -13.75 7.39
N GLY A 164 -2.09 -14.82 6.80
CA GLY A 164 -2.82 -15.86 7.53
C GLY A 164 -1.95 -16.55 8.58
N GLY A 165 -0.71 -16.87 8.23
CA GLY A 165 0.30 -17.43 9.14
C GLY A 165 0.63 -16.48 10.29
N THR A 166 0.79 -15.18 10.01
CA THR A 166 0.99 -14.17 11.06
C THR A 166 -0.19 -14.15 12.03
N LEU A 167 -1.42 -14.10 11.55
CA LEU A 167 -2.62 -14.13 12.41
C LEU A 167 -2.71 -15.43 13.21
N ALA A 168 -2.43 -16.58 12.59
CA ALA A 168 -2.41 -17.87 13.27
C ALA A 168 -1.34 -17.94 14.36
N LEU A 169 -0.13 -17.44 14.10
CA LEU A 169 0.95 -17.36 15.09
C LEU A 169 0.61 -16.43 16.26
N LEU A 170 0.01 -15.27 15.99
CA LEU A 170 -0.43 -14.35 17.02
C LEU A 170 -1.56 -14.95 17.88
N ALA A 171 -2.51 -15.63 17.26
CA ALA A 171 -3.56 -16.36 17.96
C ALA A 171 -2.99 -17.49 18.83
N LEU A 172 -2.08 -18.28 18.29
CA LEU A 172 -1.40 -19.34 19.01
C LEU A 172 -0.59 -18.78 20.19
N PHE A 173 0.15 -17.70 19.97
CA PHE A 173 0.88 -17.03 21.04
C PHE A 173 -0.06 -16.56 22.14
N PHE A 174 -1.21 -15.96 21.78
CA PHE A 174 -2.21 -15.54 22.75
C PHE A 174 -2.80 -16.72 23.53
N LEU A 175 -3.07 -17.85 22.88
CA LEU A 175 -3.60 -19.05 23.54
C LEU A 175 -2.60 -19.66 24.54
N ILE A 176 -1.31 -19.63 24.21
CA ILE A 176 -0.25 -20.20 25.06
C ILE A 176 0.15 -19.24 26.18
N ARG A 177 0.40 -17.98 25.84
CA ARG A 177 0.97 -16.99 26.78
C ARG A 177 -0.11 -16.19 27.51
N GLY A 178 -1.26 -16.01 26.89
CA GLY A 178 -2.31 -15.10 27.36
C GLY A 178 -1.90 -13.63 27.24
N ARG A 179 -2.66 -12.77 27.87
CA ARG A 179 -2.33 -11.35 28.00
C ARG A 179 -1.20 -11.14 28.98
N ILE A 180 -0.17 -10.39 28.60
CA ILE A 180 0.92 -9.98 29.48
C ILE A 180 0.36 -8.91 30.42
N LYS A 181 0.27 -9.24 31.69
CA LYS A 181 -0.22 -8.35 32.76
C LYS A 181 0.94 -7.66 33.46
N VAL A 182 0.65 -6.50 34.08
CA VAL A 182 1.57 -5.85 35.01
C VAL A 182 1.68 -6.70 36.27
N GLU A 183 2.89 -7.18 36.60
CA GLU A 183 3.10 -8.18 37.67
C GLU A 183 2.71 -7.65 39.06
N HIS A 184 3.04 -6.37 39.31
CA HIS A 184 2.70 -5.71 40.57
C HIS A 184 1.33 -5.02 40.57
N GLY A 185 0.51 -5.26 39.52
CA GLY A 185 -0.73 -4.55 39.29
C GLY A 185 -0.54 -3.07 38.92
N LEU A 186 -1.62 -2.44 38.50
CA LEU A 186 -1.61 -1.00 38.16
C LEU A 186 -1.54 -0.18 39.45
N SER A 187 -0.67 0.81 39.51
CA SER A 187 -0.50 1.73 40.65
C SER A 187 -1.58 2.81 40.72
N GLY A 188 -2.27 3.07 39.61
CA GLY A 188 -3.19 4.20 39.47
C GLY A 188 -2.52 5.57 39.32
N ARG A 189 -1.17 5.62 39.40
CA ARG A 189 -0.39 6.85 39.15
C ARG A 189 0.04 6.86 37.70
N LEU A 190 -0.25 7.97 36.99
CA LEU A 190 0.03 8.13 35.58
C LEU A 190 1.25 9.03 35.35
N ILE A 191 2.07 8.65 34.39
CA ILE A 191 3.25 9.40 33.94
C ILE A 191 3.07 9.73 32.46
N GLU A 192 3.31 10.97 32.05
CA GLU A 192 3.27 11.36 30.65
C GLU A 192 4.42 10.70 29.88
N ARG A 193 4.05 9.88 28.88
CA ARG A 193 4.96 9.15 28.00
C ARG A 193 5.12 9.79 26.64
N PHE A 194 4.00 10.17 26.04
CA PHE A 194 3.97 10.79 24.71
C PHE A 194 3.18 12.08 24.72
N THR A 195 3.79 13.12 24.20
CA THR A 195 3.19 14.42 23.99
C THR A 195 2.08 14.34 22.92
N SER A 196 1.24 15.38 22.85
CA SER A 196 0.17 15.42 21.86
C SER A 196 0.68 15.33 20.41
N ILE A 197 1.82 15.98 20.10
CA ILE A 197 2.38 15.92 18.75
C ILE A 197 2.92 14.54 18.39
N GLU A 198 3.53 13.82 19.33
CA GLU A 198 3.97 12.42 19.13
C GLU A 198 2.77 11.52 18.85
N ARG A 199 1.66 11.70 19.57
CA ARG A 199 0.41 10.94 19.37
C ARG A 199 -0.26 11.27 18.04
N ILE A 200 -0.34 12.54 17.67
CA ILE A 200 -0.87 12.97 16.36
C ILE A 200 -0.07 12.32 15.23
N GLY A 201 1.27 12.38 15.31
CA GLY A 201 2.13 11.72 14.32
C GLY A 201 1.89 10.21 14.23
N HIS A 202 1.80 9.54 15.38
CA HIS A 202 1.53 8.10 15.44
C HIS A 202 0.16 7.76 14.82
N TRP A 203 -0.91 8.46 15.19
CA TRP A 203 -2.25 8.13 14.70
C TRP A 203 -2.46 8.55 13.24
N LEU A 204 -1.83 9.64 12.79
CA LEU A 204 -1.83 9.99 11.37
C LEU A 204 -1.20 8.87 10.53
N LEU A 205 -0.03 8.36 10.97
CA LEU A 205 0.64 7.26 10.33
C LEU A 205 -0.18 5.96 10.40
N ALA A 206 -0.71 5.62 11.58
CA ALA A 206 -1.44 4.37 11.81
C ALA A 206 -2.75 4.31 11.01
N ILE A 207 -3.58 5.35 11.08
CA ILE A 207 -4.88 5.36 10.38
C ILE A 207 -4.68 5.38 8.87
N SER A 208 -3.76 6.21 8.38
CA SER A 208 -3.43 6.23 6.95
C SER A 208 -2.89 4.87 6.48
N PHE A 209 -2.03 4.22 7.26
CA PHE A 209 -1.54 2.87 6.94
C PHE A 209 -2.67 1.84 6.86
N ILE A 210 -3.61 1.84 7.82
CA ILE A 210 -4.75 0.91 7.82
C ILE A 210 -5.62 1.11 6.57
N ILE A 211 -5.92 2.36 6.23
CA ILE A 211 -6.68 2.68 5.00
C ILE A 211 -5.92 2.22 3.76
N LEU A 212 -4.62 2.47 3.68
CA LEU A 212 -3.77 2.04 2.58
C LEU A 212 -3.67 0.51 2.50
N ALA A 213 -3.58 -0.19 3.63
CA ALA A 213 -3.58 -1.64 3.68
C ALA A 213 -4.89 -2.22 3.13
N ILE A 214 -6.03 -1.73 3.60
CA ILE A 214 -7.36 -2.19 3.14
C ILE A 214 -7.53 -1.93 1.64
N THR A 215 -7.23 -0.72 1.18
CA THR A 215 -7.36 -0.35 -0.24
C THR A 215 -6.35 -1.08 -1.10
N GLY A 216 -5.12 -1.28 -0.64
CA GLY A 216 -4.08 -2.06 -1.32
C GLY A 216 -4.44 -3.54 -1.42
N LEU A 217 -4.95 -4.16 -0.34
CA LEU A 217 -5.44 -5.54 -0.37
C LEU A 217 -6.65 -5.69 -1.31
N ASN A 218 -7.51 -4.68 -1.39
CA ASN A 218 -8.58 -4.67 -2.39
C ASN A 218 -8.03 -4.64 -3.82
N LEU A 219 -6.97 -3.88 -4.10
CA LEU A 219 -6.31 -3.86 -5.41
C LEU A 219 -5.62 -5.20 -5.75
N LEU A 220 -5.14 -5.93 -4.74
CA LEU A 220 -4.43 -7.20 -4.93
C LEU A 220 -5.38 -8.39 -4.98
N TYR A 221 -6.34 -8.49 -4.07
CA TYR A 221 -7.21 -9.66 -3.86
C TYR A 221 -8.69 -9.39 -4.17
N GLY A 222 -9.11 -8.13 -4.34
CA GLY A 222 -10.52 -7.77 -4.43
C GLY A 222 -11.24 -8.46 -5.58
N ARG A 223 -10.57 -8.68 -6.72
CA ARG A 223 -11.15 -9.40 -7.85
C ARG A 223 -11.57 -10.83 -7.47
N GLN A 224 -10.72 -11.56 -6.76
CA GLN A 224 -10.99 -12.92 -6.34
C GLN A 224 -11.96 -13.00 -5.16
N ALA A 225 -11.91 -12.04 -4.25
CA ALA A 225 -12.69 -12.05 -3.02
C ALA A 225 -14.06 -11.39 -3.17
N LEU A 226 -14.15 -10.25 -3.86
CA LEU A 226 -15.37 -9.43 -3.87
C LEU A 226 -16.27 -9.66 -5.07
N ILE A 227 -15.75 -10.00 -6.26
CA ILE A 227 -16.61 -10.26 -7.42
C ILE A 227 -17.61 -11.41 -7.16
N PRO A 228 -17.22 -12.55 -6.55
CA PRO A 228 -18.16 -13.62 -6.25
C PRO A 228 -19.26 -13.24 -5.27
N LEU A 229 -19.02 -12.22 -4.42
CA LEU A 229 -19.95 -11.79 -3.36
C LEU A 229 -20.83 -10.62 -3.80
N LEU A 230 -20.27 -9.67 -4.54
CA LEU A 230 -20.90 -8.37 -4.83
C LEU A 230 -21.22 -8.15 -6.31
N GLY A 231 -20.69 -9.02 -7.19
CA GLY A 231 -20.78 -8.84 -8.64
C GLY A 231 -19.72 -7.85 -9.19
N PRO A 232 -19.55 -7.85 -10.53
CA PRO A 232 -18.51 -7.06 -11.19
C PRO A 232 -18.73 -5.55 -11.14
N GLU A 233 -19.98 -5.08 -11.19
CA GLU A 233 -20.30 -3.65 -11.16
C GLU A 233 -19.98 -3.02 -9.82
N ALA A 234 -20.43 -3.65 -8.72
CA ALA A 234 -20.15 -3.17 -7.35
C ALA A 234 -18.66 -3.22 -7.06
N PHE A 235 -17.97 -4.31 -7.48
CA PHE A 235 -16.53 -4.41 -7.35
C PHE A 235 -15.81 -3.31 -8.12
N ALA A 236 -16.23 -2.99 -9.35
CA ALA A 236 -15.61 -1.91 -10.15
C ALA A 236 -15.69 -0.56 -9.44
N ALA A 237 -16.83 -0.24 -8.84
CA ALA A 237 -16.99 0.98 -8.04
C ALA A 237 -16.06 0.98 -6.81
N ILE A 238 -16.03 -0.11 -6.04
CA ILE A 238 -15.16 -0.26 -4.86
C ILE A 238 -13.67 -0.15 -5.26
N ALA A 239 -13.27 -0.77 -6.35
CA ALA A 239 -11.90 -0.73 -6.84
C ALA A 239 -11.50 0.69 -7.29
N TYR A 240 -12.41 1.40 -7.97
CA TYR A 240 -12.19 2.78 -8.40
C TYR A 240 -12.00 3.72 -7.21
N PHE A 241 -12.96 3.75 -6.28
CA PHE A 241 -12.86 4.59 -5.09
C PHE A 241 -11.72 4.16 -4.18
N GLY A 242 -11.47 2.85 -4.06
CA GLY A 242 -10.35 2.31 -3.32
C GLY A 242 -9.01 2.79 -3.87
N LYS A 243 -8.82 2.76 -5.20
CA LYS A 243 -7.61 3.30 -5.83
C LYS A 243 -7.45 4.80 -5.61
N LEU A 244 -8.53 5.56 -5.74
CA LEU A 244 -8.52 7.00 -5.50
C LEU A 244 -8.11 7.30 -4.06
N THR A 245 -8.76 6.67 -3.08
CA THR A 245 -8.44 6.79 -1.66
C THR A 245 -6.99 6.39 -1.40
N HIS A 246 -6.52 5.28 -1.97
CA HIS A 246 -5.13 4.83 -1.83
C HIS A 246 -4.13 5.90 -2.25
N ASN A 247 -4.34 6.50 -3.40
CA ASN A 247 -3.43 7.51 -3.94
C ASN A 247 -3.37 8.77 -3.07
N TYR A 248 -4.52 9.25 -2.55
CA TYR A 248 -4.56 10.48 -1.75
C TYR A 248 -4.11 10.25 -0.31
N VAL A 249 -4.54 9.16 0.31
CA VAL A 249 -4.15 8.83 1.70
C VAL A 249 -2.65 8.52 1.80
N ALA A 250 -1.99 8.12 0.72
CA ALA A 250 -0.55 7.93 0.68
C ALA A 250 0.23 9.20 1.10
N PHE A 251 -0.26 10.40 0.79
CA PHE A 251 0.39 11.65 1.23
C PHE A 251 0.26 11.86 2.74
N ALA A 252 -0.90 11.51 3.34
CA ALA A 252 -1.07 11.55 4.80
C ALA A 252 -0.14 10.55 5.51
N PHE A 253 0.03 9.36 4.93
CA PHE A 253 0.99 8.37 5.40
C PHE A 253 2.43 8.90 5.37
N MET A 254 2.86 9.50 4.26
CA MET A 254 4.19 10.12 4.14
C MET A 254 4.41 11.24 5.15
N ALA A 255 3.39 12.09 5.36
CA ALA A 255 3.45 13.14 6.39
C ALA A 255 3.58 12.56 7.80
N GLY A 256 2.79 11.52 8.11
CA GLY A 256 2.89 10.79 9.38
C GLY A 256 4.27 10.16 9.58
N LEU A 257 4.85 9.58 8.52
CA LEU A 257 6.19 9.00 8.54
C LEU A 257 7.27 10.02 8.90
N VAL A 258 7.19 11.21 8.29
CA VAL A 258 8.10 12.33 8.59
C VAL A 258 7.93 12.79 10.04
N LEU A 259 6.69 12.96 10.53
CA LEU A 259 6.43 13.36 11.90
C LEU A 259 6.99 12.36 12.91
N ILE A 260 6.76 11.06 12.70
CA ILE A 260 7.30 10.03 13.59
C ILE A 260 8.82 9.98 13.52
N PHE A 261 9.42 10.12 12.34
CA PHE A 261 10.87 10.17 12.21
C PHE A 261 11.46 11.34 13.02
N VAL A 262 10.96 12.55 12.80
CA VAL A 262 11.48 13.75 13.48
C VAL A 262 11.32 13.67 14.99
N ASN A 263 10.16 13.20 15.49
CA ASN A 263 9.91 13.14 16.93
C ASN A 263 10.71 12.03 17.65
N TRP A 264 10.92 10.88 16.97
CA TRP A 264 11.41 9.68 17.67
C TRP A 264 12.78 9.20 17.24
N PHE A 265 13.38 9.73 16.16
CA PHE A 265 14.68 9.28 15.63
C PHE A 265 15.76 9.17 16.72
N ARG A 266 15.95 10.24 17.52
CA ARG A 266 17.00 10.30 18.55
C ARG A 266 16.86 9.24 19.65
N TYR A 267 15.62 8.83 19.94
CA TYR A 267 15.34 7.84 20.96
C TYR A 267 15.43 6.41 20.45
N ASN A 268 15.41 6.23 19.14
CA ASN A 268 15.43 4.93 18.47
C ASN A 268 16.80 4.55 17.90
N LEU A 269 17.86 5.30 18.25
CA LEU A 269 19.22 4.92 17.89
C LEU A 269 19.62 3.62 18.61
N PRO A 270 20.29 2.68 17.93
CA PRO A 270 20.76 1.43 18.53
C PRO A 270 21.69 1.68 19.72
N HIS A 271 21.61 0.82 20.73
CA HIS A 271 22.46 0.89 21.91
C HIS A 271 22.88 -0.54 22.34
N PRO A 272 24.10 -0.77 22.86
CA PRO A 272 24.56 -2.11 23.25
C PRO A 272 23.63 -2.88 24.20
N ARG A 273 22.89 -2.18 25.07
CA ARG A 273 21.87 -2.82 25.95
C ARG A 273 20.71 -3.45 25.19
N ASP A 274 20.44 -2.99 23.95
CA ASP A 274 19.38 -3.54 23.11
C ASP A 274 19.64 -5.01 22.79
N LEU A 275 20.92 -5.42 22.68
CA LEU A 275 21.29 -6.80 22.48
C LEU A 275 20.86 -7.69 23.65
N LYS A 276 21.09 -7.24 24.90
CA LYS A 276 20.64 -7.99 26.08
C LYS A 276 19.12 -8.11 26.11
N TRP A 277 18.41 -7.03 25.75
CA TRP A 277 16.96 -7.04 25.68
C TRP A 277 16.45 -8.04 24.61
N LEU A 278 17.09 -8.11 23.46
CA LEU A 278 16.74 -9.04 22.37
C LEU A 278 17.03 -10.50 22.77
N LEU A 279 18.17 -10.79 23.41
CA LEU A 279 18.53 -12.13 23.89
C LEU A 279 17.50 -12.65 24.90
N LEU A 280 16.91 -11.79 25.70
CA LEU A 280 15.85 -12.11 26.65
C LEU A 280 14.44 -12.01 26.02
N ALA A 281 14.36 -11.73 24.69
CA ALA A 281 13.11 -11.50 23.96
C ALA A 281 12.15 -10.53 24.69
N GLY A 282 12.70 -9.52 25.38
CA GLY A 282 11.91 -8.55 26.14
C GLY A 282 11.08 -9.11 27.29
N GLY A 283 11.33 -10.35 27.73
CA GLY A 283 10.51 -11.03 28.73
C GLY A 283 9.17 -11.57 28.19
N LEU A 284 8.94 -11.54 26.88
CA LEU A 284 7.67 -11.98 26.28
C LEU A 284 7.35 -13.45 26.59
N PHE A 285 8.37 -14.30 26.64
CA PHE A 285 8.23 -15.75 26.87
C PHE A 285 8.44 -16.17 28.33
N THR A 286 9.03 -15.30 29.18
CA THR A 286 9.41 -15.62 30.53
C THR A 286 8.76 -14.64 31.53
N LYS A 287 8.06 -15.17 32.54
CA LYS A 287 7.50 -14.35 33.62
C LYS A 287 8.60 -13.82 34.52
N GLY A 288 8.45 -12.62 35.06
CA GLY A 288 9.42 -12.00 35.99
C GLY A 288 10.70 -11.49 35.34
N VAL A 289 10.81 -11.50 34.01
CA VAL A 289 11.98 -11.00 33.30
C VAL A 289 11.64 -9.67 32.63
N HIS A 290 12.18 -8.58 33.18
CA HIS A 290 11.98 -7.21 32.69
C HIS A 290 13.33 -6.60 32.31
N PRO A 291 13.80 -6.77 31.05
CA PRO A 291 15.07 -6.20 30.64
C PRO A 291 14.99 -4.67 30.59
N SER A 292 15.98 -4.02 31.19
CA SER A 292 16.03 -2.56 31.30
C SER A 292 15.93 -1.84 29.97
N ALA A 293 15.11 -0.80 29.92
CA ALA A 293 14.91 0.00 28.73
C ALA A 293 14.70 1.50 29.03
N LYS A 294 15.12 2.34 28.09
CA LYS A 294 14.80 3.77 28.05
C LYS A 294 13.40 4.02 27.47
N LYS A 295 13.13 5.24 26.97
CA LYS A 295 11.84 5.64 26.36
C LYS A 295 11.37 4.62 25.31
N PHE A 296 12.27 3.98 24.56
CA PHE A 296 11.96 2.88 23.65
C PHE A 296 12.84 1.68 23.95
N ASN A 297 12.24 0.50 24.03
CA ASN A 297 12.94 -0.77 24.14
C ASN A 297 13.39 -1.29 22.76
N ALA A 298 14.23 -2.34 22.73
CA ALA A 298 14.79 -2.83 21.48
C ALA A 298 13.72 -3.32 20.47
N GLY A 299 12.64 -3.94 20.94
CA GLY A 299 11.53 -4.34 20.09
C GLY A 299 10.84 -3.14 19.42
N GLN A 300 10.61 -2.08 20.19
CA GLN A 300 10.04 -0.84 19.66
C GLN A 300 10.99 -0.14 18.66
N LYS A 301 12.30 -0.19 18.90
CA LYS A 301 13.31 0.33 17.95
C LYS A 301 13.30 -0.45 16.64
N ILE A 302 13.19 -1.78 16.70
CA ILE A 302 13.04 -2.60 15.48
C ILE A 302 11.79 -2.19 14.70
N ILE A 303 10.64 -2.08 15.35
CA ILE A 303 9.40 -1.63 14.71
C ILE A 303 9.58 -0.24 14.09
N PHE A 304 10.18 0.71 14.83
CA PHE A 304 10.47 2.05 14.34
C PHE A 304 11.26 2.00 13.02
N TRP A 305 12.39 1.28 12.98
CA TRP A 305 13.23 1.22 11.81
C TRP A 305 12.59 0.44 10.65
N LEU A 306 11.85 -0.63 10.93
CA LEU A 306 11.09 -1.33 9.90
C LEU A 306 10.02 -0.42 9.26
N VAL A 307 9.31 0.35 10.08
CA VAL A 307 8.30 1.29 9.59
C VAL A 307 8.93 2.47 8.83
N ILE A 308 10.04 3.04 9.32
CA ILE A 308 10.70 4.14 8.63
C ILE A 308 11.32 3.68 7.30
N LEU A 309 12.15 2.65 7.31
CA LEU A 309 12.83 2.19 6.10
C LEU A 309 11.85 1.56 5.11
N GLY A 310 10.97 0.71 5.59
CA GLY A 310 9.93 0.11 4.77
C GLY A 310 8.91 1.13 4.27
N GLY A 311 8.51 2.09 5.13
CA GLY A 311 7.62 3.18 4.79
C GLY A 311 8.19 4.12 3.73
N VAL A 312 9.46 4.48 3.83
CA VAL A 312 10.15 5.26 2.79
C VAL A 312 10.22 4.46 1.48
N SER A 313 10.60 3.19 1.56
CA SER A 313 10.71 2.32 0.39
C SER A 313 9.38 2.15 -0.34
N ILE A 314 8.28 1.88 0.41
CA ILE A 314 6.95 1.75 -0.20
C ILE A 314 6.42 3.08 -0.74
N SER A 315 6.75 4.21 -0.09
CA SER A 315 6.38 5.54 -0.57
C SER A 315 7.05 5.86 -1.90
N LEU A 316 8.35 5.58 -2.04
CA LEU A 316 9.09 5.79 -3.28
C LEU A 316 8.51 4.95 -4.43
N SER A 317 8.26 3.67 -4.20
CA SER A 317 7.61 2.81 -5.21
C SER A 317 6.17 3.25 -5.51
N GLY A 318 5.43 3.73 -4.50
CA GLY A 318 4.09 4.29 -4.68
C GLY A 318 4.07 5.55 -5.54
N ILE A 319 5.01 6.48 -5.32
CA ILE A 319 5.20 7.66 -6.18
C ILE A 319 5.54 7.23 -7.62
N ALA A 320 6.43 6.26 -7.80
CA ALA A 320 6.76 5.75 -9.12
C ALA A 320 5.56 5.14 -9.85
N LEU A 321 4.68 4.43 -9.12
CA LEU A 321 3.45 3.88 -9.67
C LEU A 321 2.38 4.95 -9.94
N MET A 322 2.40 6.06 -9.21
CA MET A 322 1.51 7.19 -9.41
C MET A 322 1.90 8.01 -10.64
N PHE A 323 3.20 8.12 -10.92
CA PHE A 323 3.77 8.82 -12.06
C PHE A 323 4.52 7.83 -12.98
N PRO A 324 3.79 6.97 -13.71
CA PRO A 324 4.38 5.89 -14.48
C PRO A 324 5.34 6.42 -15.55
N PHE A 325 6.43 5.68 -15.78
CA PHE A 325 7.46 5.96 -16.78
C PHE A 325 8.31 7.22 -16.54
N GLN A 326 8.10 7.95 -15.44
CA GLN A 326 8.89 9.14 -15.11
C GLN A 326 10.09 8.83 -14.22
N THR A 327 10.12 7.64 -13.62
CA THR A 327 11.18 7.22 -12.70
C THR A 327 11.90 6.01 -13.24
N ALA A 328 13.19 5.88 -12.90
CA ALA A 328 14.03 4.75 -13.25
C ALA A 328 14.80 4.28 -11.99
N MET A 329 14.06 4.00 -10.90
CA MET A 329 14.67 3.66 -9.61
C MET A 329 15.35 2.30 -9.63
N PHE A 330 14.69 1.27 -10.19
CA PHE A 330 15.29 -0.06 -10.28
C PHE A 330 16.49 -0.10 -11.23
N ALA A 331 16.39 0.56 -12.39
CA ALA A 331 17.54 0.66 -13.30
C ALA A 331 18.77 1.27 -12.60
N LYS A 332 18.58 2.38 -11.85
CA LYS A 332 19.66 3.02 -11.09
C LYS A 332 20.17 2.16 -9.95
N THR A 333 19.26 1.48 -9.23
CA THR A 333 19.61 0.57 -8.14
C THR A 333 20.42 -0.62 -8.64
N PHE A 334 20.06 -1.19 -9.78
CA PHE A 334 20.81 -2.30 -10.38
C PHE A 334 22.23 -1.88 -10.80
N VAL A 335 22.36 -0.71 -11.44
CA VAL A 335 23.68 -0.15 -11.77
C VAL A 335 24.54 0.03 -10.51
N PHE A 336 23.95 0.58 -9.44
CA PHE A 336 24.63 0.75 -8.16
C PHE A 336 25.07 -0.59 -7.54
N LEU A 337 24.17 -1.56 -7.49
CA LEU A 337 24.45 -2.89 -6.91
C LEU A 337 25.47 -3.68 -7.74
N ASN A 338 25.43 -3.57 -9.07
CA ASN A 338 26.44 -4.19 -9.95
C ASN A 338 27.85 -3.65 -9.69
N GLY A 339 27.97 -2.40 -9.20
CA GLY A 339 29.24 -1.85 -8.70
C GLY A 339 29.82 -2.59 -7.49
N PHE A 340 29.02 -3.35 -6.77
CA PHE A 340 29.43 -4.24 -5.66
C PHE A 340 29.57 -5.71 -6.08
N GLY A 341 29.52 -6.02 -7.37
CA GLY A 341 29.71 -7.37 -7.90
C GLY A 341 28.45 -8.20 -8.05
N PHE A 342 27.25 -7.59 -7.95
CA PHE A 342 26.01 -8.26 -8.32
C PHE A 342 25.89 -8.35 -9.84
N ASP A 343 25.21 -9.39 -10.33
CA ASP A 343 24.93 -9.58 -11.77
C ASP A 343 23.42 -9.33 -12.03
N LEU A 344 23.02 -8.08 -11.96
CA LEU A 344 21.64 -7.65 -12.20
C LEU A 344 21.50 -7.08 -13.63
N PRO A 345 20.29 -7.05 -14.21
CA PRO A 345 20.05 -6.50 -15.54
C PRO A 345 20.65 -5.10 -15.71
N GLN A 346 21.55 -4.95 -16.68
CA GLN A 346 22.20 -3.66 -16.96
C GLN A 346 21.27 -2.66 -17.65
N THR A 347 20.27 -3.18 -18.36
CA THR A 347 19.27 -2.39 -19.05
C THR A 347 17.89 -2.83 -18.60
N VAL A 348 17.09 -1.86 -18.18
CA VAL A 348 15.70 -2.09 -17.75
C VAL A 348 14.81 -1.26 -18.66
N SER A 349 13.88 -1.93 -19.34
CA SER A 349 12.89 -1.22 -20.14
C SER A 349 11.89 -0.47 -19.25
N PRO A 350 11.22 0.57 -19.74
CA PRO A 350 10.22 1.29 -18.95
C PRO A 350 9.09 0.39 -18.40
N ILE A 351 8.72 -0.67 -19.12
CA ILE A 351 7.73 -1.66 -18.64
C ILE A 351 8.31 -2.48 -17.49
N GLN A 352 9.52 -3.01 -17.66
CA GLN A 352 10.19 -3.78 -16.61
C GLN A 352 10.37 -2.96 -15.35
N GLU A 353 10.71 -1.68 -15.48
CA GLU A 353 10.77 -0.75 -14.34
C GLU A 353 9.44 -0.70 -13.60
N MET A 354 8.31 -0.54 -14.31
CA MET A 354 6.97 -0.53 -13.70
C MET A 354 6.59 -1.89 -13.08
N GLN A 355 7.00 -3.00 -13.69
CA GLN A 355 6.80 -4.34 -13.16
C GLN A 355 7.56 -4.52 -11.85
N TYR A 356 8.83 -4.14 -11.78
CA TYR A 356 9.62 -4.18 -10.55
C TYR A 356 9.05 -3.27 -9.48
N GLN A 357 8.62 -2.04 -9.83
CA GLN A 357 7.96 -1.13 -8.90
C GLN A 357 6.69 -1.72 -8.31
N SER A 358 5.82 -2.30 -9.14
CA SER A 358 4.57 -2.92 -8.71
C SER A 358 4.81 -4.15 -7.82
N LEU A 359 5.77 -5.00 -8.20
CA LEU A 359 6.14 -6.18 -7.43
C LEU A 359 6.70 -5.79 -6.06
N TRP A 360 7.67 -4.87 -6.05
CA TRP A 360 8.28 -4.38 -4.82
C TRP A 360 7.27 -3.74 -3.89
N HIS A 361 6.40 -2.88 -4.44
CA HIS A 361 5.34 -2.23 -3.66
C HIS A 361 4.42 -3.25 -3.00
N ALA A 362 3.99 -4.27 -3.74
CA ALA A 362 3.12 -5.32 -3.21
C ALA A 362 3.81 -6.17 -2.13
N VAL A 363 5.06 -6.60 -2.37
CA VAL A 363 5.84 -7.41 -1.41
C VAL A 363 6.10 -6.61 -0.13
N MET A 364 6.52 -5.35 -0.27
CA MET A 364 6.77 -4.48 0.87
C MET A 364 5.49 -4.16 1.65
N ALA A 365 4.36 -3.97 0.95
CA ALA A 365 3.06 -3.77 1.58
C ALA A 365 2.65 -4.98 2.43
N LEU A 366 2.75 -6.19 1.88
CA LEU A 366 2.41 -7.43 2.59
C LEU A 366 3.33 -7.66 3.80
N PHE A 367 4.63 -7.39 3.64
CA PHE A 367 5.58 -7.45 4.74
C PHE A 367 5.22 -6.47 5.86
N LEU A 368 4.98 -5.18 5.53
CA LEU A 368 4.61 -4.18 6.52
C LEU A 368 3.25 -4.48 7.18
N ILE A 369 2.29 -5.05 6.45
CA ILE A 369 1.01 -5.50 7.04
C ILE A 369 1.27 -6.57 8.10
N CYS A 370 2.10 -7.57 7.84
CA CYS A 370 2.45 -8.59 8.83
C CYS A 370 3.12 -7.98 10.07
N VAL A 371 4.07 -7.06 9.88
CA VAL A 371 4.75 -6.34 10.96
C VAL A 371 3.76 -5.53 11.80
N VAL A 372 2.86 -4.78 11.14
CA VAL A 372 1.88 -3.93 11.82
C VAL A 372 0.81 -4.76 12.52
N LEU A 373 0.39 -5.92 11.99
CA LEU A 373 -0.50 -6.85 12.70
C LEU A 373 0.10 -7.30 14.03
N ALA A 374 1.38 -7.66 14.05
CA ALA A 374 2.09 -8.01 15.28
C ALA A 374 2.23 -6.81 16.23
N HIS A 375 2.50 -5.62 15.69
CA HIS A 375 2.55 -4.39 16.46
C HIS A 375 1.20 -4.02 17.10
N ILE A 376 0.11 -4.08 16.35
CA ILE A 376 -1.25 -3.84 16.88
C ILE A 376 -1.56 -4.85 17.98
N TYR A 377 -1.25 -6.14 17.76
CA TYR A 377 -1.48 -7.18 18.74
C TYR A 377 -0.79 -6.87 20.06
N ILE A 378 0.53 -6.67 20.05
CA ILE A 378 1.29 -6.43 21.28
C ILE A 378 0.95 -5.09 21.94
N GLY A 379 0.66 -4.06 21.15
CA GLY A 379 0.32 -2.73 21.61
C GLY A 379 -1.11 -2.60 22.14
N SER A 380 -1.95 -3.64 22.02
CA SER A 380 -3.35 -3.58 22.45
C SER A 380 -3.78 -4.82 23.27
N ILE A 381 -4.08 -5.91 22.58
CA ILE A 381 -4.62 -7.14 23.18
C ILE A 381 -3.55 -7.87 23.97
N GLY A 382 -2.34 -7.95 23.44
CA GLY A 382 -1.27 -8.78 23.97
C GLY A 382 -0.65 -8.28 25.28
N MET A 383 -0.66 -6.96 25.53
CA MET A 383 -0.03 -6.37 26.72
C MET A 383 -0.99 -5.38 27.40
N GLU A 384 -1.14 -5.52 28.71
CA GLU A 384 -1.95 -4.62 29.54
C GLU A 384 -1.32 -3.24 29.62
N GLY A 385 -2.11 -2.16 29.44
CA GLY A 385 -1.67 -0.77 29.56
C GLY A 385 -0.83 -0.24 28.39
N ALA A 386 -0.45 -1.08 27.42
CA ALA A 386 0.42 -0.65 26.32
C ALA A 386 -0.21 0.41 25.41
N ILE A 387 -1.51 0.29 25.14
CA ILE A 387 -2.25 1.22 24.28
C ILE A 387 -2.37 2.63 24.88
N ASP A 388 -2.35 2.75 26.20
CA ASP A 388 -2.58 4.02 26.91
C ASP A 388 -1.55 5.07 26.53
N ALA A 389 -0.32 4.64 26.24
CA ALA A 389 0.76 5.51 25.76
C ALA A 389 0.38 6.33 24.54
N VAL A 390 -0.28 5.72 23.55
CA VAL A 390 -0.68 6.42 22.31
C VAL A 390 -2.12 6.92 22.33
N ALA A 391 -2.97 6.37 23.20
CA ALA A 391 -4.35 6.80 23.36
C ALA A 391 -4.45 8.08 24.21
N SER A 392 -4.03 8.01 25.48
CA SER A 392 -4.07 9.15 26.40
C SER A 392 -2.78 9.97 26.43
N GLY A 393 -1.66 9.36 26.07
CA GLY A 393 -0.31 9.89 26.24
C GLY A 393 0.30 9.54 27.58
N GLN A 394 -0.44 8.93 28.47
CA GLN A 394 -0.03 8.60 29.84
C GLN A 394 0.03 7.09 30.01
N VAL A 395 0.92 6.63 30.87
CA VAL A 395 1.05 5.23 31.25
C VAL A 395 1.08 5.09 32.77
N ASP A 396 0.64 3.94 33.27
CA ASP A 396 0.76 3.63 34.69
C ASP A 396 2.22 3.51 35.14
N GLU A 397 2.55 3.99 36.34
CA GLU A 397 3.91 4.01 36.87
C GLU A 397 4.50 2.60 37.04
N ASN A 398 3.72 1.61 37.47
CA ASN A 398 4.20 0.24 37.59
C ASN A 398 4.47 -0.38 36.23
N TRP A 399 3.55 -0.18 35.28
CA TRP A 399 3.77 -0.57 33.87
C TRP A 399 5.08 0.03 33.33
N ALA A 400 5.29 1.32 33.58
CA ALA A 400 6.48 2.02 33.12
C ALA A 400 7.76 1.49 33.78
N LYS A 401 7.74 1.18 35.07
CA LYS A 401 8.88 0.55 35.77
C LYS A 401 9.23 -0.83 35.25
N GLU A 402 8.22 -1.65 34.94
CA GLU A 402 8.45 -3.00 34.43
C GLU A 402 8.99 -3.01 33.00
N HIS A 403 8.58 -2.08 32.15
CA HIS A 403 8.93 -2.11 30.73
C HIS A 403 9.94 -1.04 30.31
N HIS A 404 10.17 0.01 31.12
CA HIS A 404 10.96 1.19 30.79
C HIS A 404 11.60 1.82 32.05
N ASP A 405 12.20 1.03 32.90
CA ASP A 405 12.78 1.39 34.19
C ASP A 405 13.73 2.61 34.12
N LEU A 406 14.67 2.59 33.19
CA LEU A 406 15.64 3.67 33.00
C LEU A 406 14.98 4.99 32.54
N TRP A 407 13.90 4.89 31.77
CA TRP A 407 13.13 6.08 31.40
C TRP A 407 12.39 6.68 32.60
N VAL A 408 11.82 5.85 33.48
CA VAL A 408 11.18 6.30 34.72
C VAL A 408 12.18 7.00 35.63
N GLU A 409 13.40 6.48 35.74
CA GLU A 409 14.48 7.14 36.50
C GLU A 409 14.84 8.52 35.92
N GLU A 410 14.96 8.61 34.59
CA GLU A 410 15.20 9.89 33.88
C GLU A 410 14.10 10.93 34.17
N VAL A 411 12.80 10.53 34.11
CA VAL A 411 11.66 11.42 34.40
C VAL A 411 11.70 11.90 35.85
N LYS A 412 11.86 10.98 36.82
CA LYS A 412 11.91 11.35 38.23
C LYS A 412 13.13 12.19 38.60
N ALA A 413 14.25 12.00 37.90
CA ALA A 413 15.42 12.87 38.08
C ALA A 413 15.20 14.29 37.54
N ALA A 414 14.42 14.40 36.43
CA ALA A 414 14.04 15.72 35.89
C ALA A 414 13.06 16.46 36.82
N GLU A 415 12.03 15.76 37.33
CA GLU A 415 11.06 16.32 38.30
C GLU A 415 11.71 16.85 39.58
N ARG A 416 12.76 16.15 40.05
CA ARG A 416 13.51 16.62 41.26
C ARG A 416 14.37 17.86 41.04
N LYS A 417 14.63 18.23 39.80
CA LYS A 417 15.45 19.39 39.42
C LYS A 417 14.62 20.60 39.03
N ALA A 418 13.32 20.41 38.74
CA ALA A 418 12.36 21.46 38.40
C ALA A 418 11.74 22.07 39.67
#